data_c48daced3e1d7c05b697dba542637012
#
_entry.id   c48daced3e1d7c05b697dba542637012
#
_cell.length_a   1.000
_cell.length_b   1.000
_cell.length_c   1.000
_cell.angle_alpha   90.00
_cell.angle_beta   90.00
_cell.angle_gamma   90.00
#
_symmetry.space_group_name_H-M   'P 1'
#
loop_
_entity.id
_entity.type
_entity.pdbx_description
1 polymer ?
#
loop_
_entity_poly.entity_id
_entity_poly.type
_entity_poly.pdbx_seq_one_letter_code
_entity_poly.pdbx_strand_id
1 'polypeptide(L)'
;GKQLFKQINCTGCHKSELTTGYSPISPLSFKTFSPYTDLLLHDMGAGLDDGYTEGSAKTFEWKTPALWGIGLSENSQGGNYFLMHDGRARSIEEAIIMHGGEAINSKNAFQNLSETDKNALLKFIKSL
;
A
#
# COMPACT_ATOMS: atom_id res chain seq x y z
N GLY A 1 3.85 14.73 4.82
CA GLY A 1 3.60 13.41 4.22
C GLY A 1 2.49 12.64 4.91
N LYS A 2 2.62 12.34 6.22
CA LYS A 2 1.62 11.54 6.96
C LYS A 2 0.19 12.11 6.89
N GLN A 3 0.04 13.43 7.00
CA GLN A 3 -1.27 14.07 6.87
C GLN A 3 -1.82 13.95 5.45
N LEU A 4 -1.00 14.15 4.43
CA LEU A 4 -1.38 13.98 3.03
C LEU A 4 -1.84 12.55 2.75
N PHE A 5 -1.11 11.55 3.26
CA PHE A 5 -1.47 10.12 3.16
C PHE A 5 -2.89 9.84 3.69
N LYS A 6 -3.28 10.50 4.79
CA LYS A 6 -4.64 10.43 5.33
C LYS A 6 -5.64 11.24 4.48
N GLN A 7 -5.29 12.47 4.09
CA GLN A 7 -6.18 13.39 3.39
C GLN A 7 -6.62 12.86 2.03
N ILE A 8 -5.72 12.21 1.28
CA ILE A 8 -6.05 11.60 -0.01
C ILE A 8 -6.53 10.14 0.12
N ASN A 9 -6.92 9.74 1.35
CA ASN A 9 -7.55 8.46 1.67
C ASN A 9 -6.72 7.20 1.40
N CYS A 10 -5.38 7.27 1.39
CA CYS A 10 -4.55 6.05 1.34
C CYS A 10 -4.81 5.14 2.56
N THR A 11 -5.17 5.74 3.72
CA THR A 11 -5.56 5.01 4.94
C THR A 11 -6.89 4.26 4.83
N GLY A 12 -7.61 4.39 3.73
CA GLY A 12 -8.80 3.58 3.45
C GLY A 12 -8.48 2.09 3.48
N CYS A 13 -7.41 1.69 2.78
CA CYS A 13 -6.87 0.32 2.72
C CYS A 13 -5.58 0.19 3.55
N HIS A 14 -4.64 1.13 3.43
CA HIS A 14 -3.40 1.13 4.20
C HIS A 14 -3.62 1.65 5.62
N LYS A 15 -4.30 0.86 6.47
CA LYS A 15 -4.58 1.20 7.87
C LYS A 15 -3.28 1.45 8.62
N SER A 16 -3.14 2.67 9.16
CA SER A 16 -1.93 3.08 9.87
C SER A 16 -1.71 2.36 11.19
N GLU A 17 -2.75 1.73 11.75
CA GLU A 17 -2.70 1.07 13.04
C GLU A 17 -3.67 -0.12 13.09
N LEU A 18 -3.19 -1.23 13.62
CA LEU A 18 -3.98 -2.41 13.97
C LEU A 18 -3.64 -2.84 15.38
N THR A 19 -4.58 -3.52 16.05
CA THR A 19 -4.37 -4.11 17.38
C THR A 19 -4.68 -5.59 17.33
N THR A 20 -3.75 -6.42 17.82
CA THR A 20 -3.96 -7.86 17.93
C THR A 20 -5.02 -8.19 18.98
N GLY A 21 -5.73 -9.28 18.77
CA GLY A 21 -6.65 -9.84 19.79
C GLY A 21 -5.88 -10.55 20.91
N TYR A 22 -6.64 -11.33 21.70
CA TYR A 22 -6.05 -12.21 22.71
C TYR A 22 -5.14 -13.26 22.05
N SER A 23 -3.98 -13.48 22.63
CA SER A 23 -3.07 -14.56 22.29
C SER A 23 -2.56 -15.23 23.58
N PRO A 24 -2.44 -16.58 23.63
CA PRO A 24 -1.79 -17.26 24.75
C PRO A 24 -0.30 -16.90 24.85
N ILE A 25 0.30 -16.37 23.78
CA ILE A 25 1.66 -15.84 23.75
C ILE A 25 1.59 -14.37 24.16
N SER A 26 1.91 -14.06 25.43
CA SER A 26 1.75 -12.74 26.03
C SER A 26 2.35 -11.57 25.20
N PRO A 27 3.56 -11.67 24.59
CA PRO A 27 4.09 -10.61 23.73
C PRO A 27 3.24 -10.27 22.49
N LEU A 28 2.33 -11.16 22.06
CA LEU A 28 1.47 -10.97 20.90
C LEU A 28 0.04 -10.56 21.26
N SER A 29 -0.33 -10.56 22.56
CA SER A 29 -1.69 -10.29 23.03
C SER A 29 -1.92 -8.80 23.18
N PHE A 30 -3.00 -8.27 22.58
CA PHE A 30 -3.45 -6.87 22.67
C PHE A 30 -2.33 -5.86 22.34
N LYS A 31 -1.55 -6.13 21.28
CA LYS A 31 -0.48 -5.23 20.83
C LYS A 31 -0.94 -4.36 19.69
N THR A 32 -0.73 -3.06 19.82
CA THR A 32 -0.94 -2.10 18.75
C THR A 32 0.34 -1.96 17.93
N PHE A 33 0.20 -1.96 16.60
CA PHE A 33 1.31 -1.86 15.65
C PHE A 33 0.85 -1.14 14.38
N SER A 34 1.81 -0.65 13.58
CA SER A 34 1.55 0.19 12.41
C SER A 34 1.96 -0.52 11.11
N PRO A 35 1.15 -1.44 10.59
CA PRO A 35 1.52 -2.23 9.40
C PRO A 35 1.21 -1.50 8.08
N TYR A 36 0.39 -0.47 8.10
CA TYR A 36 -0.11 0.21 6.90
C TYR A 36 -0.77 -0.75 5.90
N THR A 37 -1.68 -1.59 6.40
CA THR A 37 -2.53 -2.51 5.66
C THR A 37 -3.77 -2.83 6.46
N ASP A 38 -4.87 -3.20 5.78
CA ASP A 38 -6.06 -3.81 6.38
C ASP A 38 -6.09 -5.34 6.19
N LEU A 39 -5.15 -5.89 5.42
CA LEU A 39 -5.05 -7.31 5.05
C LEU A 39 -6.23 -7.82 4.20
N LEU A 40 -7.05 -6.93 3.64
CA LEU A 40 -8.22 -7.28 2.84
C LEU A 40 -7.89 -7.28 1.34
N LEU A 41 -8.77 -7.93 0.57
CA LEU A 41 -8.79 -7.87 -0.89
C LEU A 41 -9.59 -6.65 -1.34
N HIS A 42 -9.09 -5.97 -2.36
CA HIS A 42 -9.74 -4.83 -2.99
C HIS A 42 -9.72 -4.97 -4.50
N ASP A 43 -10.80 -4.54 -5.15
CA ASP A 43 -10.85 -4.39 -6.59
C ASP A 43 -9.89 -3.29 -7.03
N MET A 44 -8.82 -3.67 -7.70
CA MET A 44 -7.80 -2.74 -8.21
C MET A 44 -8.00 -2.37 -9.68
N GLY A 45 -9.10 -2.83 -10.28
CA GLY A 45 -9.50 -2.50 -11.64
C GLY A 45 -8.76 -3.28 -12.72
N ALA A 46 -9.24 -3.13 -13.97
CA ALA A 46 -8.76 -3.88 -15.12
C ALA A 46 -7.27 -3.68 -15.44
N GLY A 47 -6.66 -2.58 -15.01
CA GLY A 47 -5.21 -2.32 -15.22
C GLY A 47 -4.30 -3.25 -14.41
N LEU A 48 -4.83 -3.89 -13.37
CA LEU A 48 -4.12 -4.84 -12.53
C LEU A 48 -4.73 -6.25 -12.58
N ASP A 49 -5.64 -6.50 -13.52
CA ASP A 49 -6.18 -7.82 -13.81
C ASP A 49 -5.12 -8.65 -14.55
N ASP A 50 -4.72 -9.78 -13.97
CA ASP A 50 -3.74 -10.70 -14.57
C ASP A 50 -4.37 -11.97 -15.16
N GLY A 51 -5.69 -12.11 -15.07
CA GLY A 51 -6.43 -13.26 -15.58
C GLY A 51 -6.33 -14.52 -14.73
N TYR A 52 -5.65 -14.49 -13.57
CA TYR A 52 -5.50 -15.63 -12.66
C TYR A 52 -6.33 -15.45 -11.39
N THR A 53 -6.94 -16.52 -10.93
CA THR A 53 -7.66 -16.57 -9.65
C THR A 53 -6.84 -17.28 -8.60
N GLU A 54 -6.88 -16.78 -7.36
CA GLU A 54 -6.31 -17.45 -6.18
C GLU A 54 -7.41 -17.67 -5.15
N GLY A 55 -7.78 -18.92 -4.93
CA GLY A 55 -8.90 -19.28 -4.08
C GLY A 55 -10.22 -18.72 -4.60
N SER A 56 -10.87 -17.86 -3.83
CA SER A 56 -12.12 -17.17 -4.21
C SER A 56 -11.91 -15.72 -4.68
N ALA A 57 -10.67 -15.24 -4.71
CA ALA A 57 -10.35 -13.90 -5.20
C ALA A 57 -10.62 -13.81 -6.71
N LYS A 58 -11.15 -12.67 -7.16
CA LYS A 58 -11.26 -12.38 -8.59
C LYS A 58 -9.91 -11.97 -9.14
N THR A 59 -9.74 -12.05 -10.46
CA THR A 59 -8.47 -11.79 -11.17
C THR A 59 -7.91 -10.37 -10.99
N PHE A 60 -8.77 -9.43 -10.59
CA PHE A 60 -8.45 -8.02 -10.35
C PHE A 60 -8.48 -7.64 -8.86
N GLU A 61 -8.71 -8.61 -7.95
CA GLU A 61 -8.74 -8.37 -6.51
C GLU A 61 -7.37 -8.68 -5.89
N TRP A 62 -6.77 -7.70 -5.23
CA TRP A 62 -5.45 -7.81 -4.63
C TRP A 62 -5.48 -7.46 -3.15
N LYS A 63 -4.78 -8.27 -2.35
CA LYS A 63 -4.60 -8.00 -0.93
C LYS A 63 -3.73 -6.77 -0.73
N THR A 64 -4.18 -5.84 0.11
CA THR A 64 -3.37 -4.69 0.53
C THR A 64 -2.07 -5.17 1.19
N PRO A 65 -0.88 -4.92 0.61
CA PRO A 65 0.38 -5.27 1.25
C PRO A 65 0.67 -4.32 2.42
N ALA A 66 1.41 -4.81 3.41
CA ALA A 66 1.97 -3.95 4.44
C ALA A 66 3.04 -3.02 3.83
N LEU A 67 3.04 -1.74 4.22
CA LEU A 67 4.02 -0.78 3.70
C LEU A 67 5.26 -0.64 4.61
N TRP A 68 5.28 -1.28 5.78
CA TRP A 68 6.46 -1.25 6.65
C TRP A 68 7.69 -1.85 5.95
N GLY A 69 8.80 -1.15 6.02
CA GLY A 69 10.04 -1.54 5.36
C GLY A 69 10.10 -1.27 3.85
N ILE A 70 9.05 -0.67 3.25
CA ILE A 70 9.04 -0.41 1.80
C ILE A 70 10.20 0.48 1.37
N GLY A 71 10.63 1.41 2.21
CA GLY A 71 11.77 2.27 1.91
C GLY A 71 13.11 1.53 1.83
N LEU A 72 13.20 0.33 2.40
CA LEU A 72 14.40 -0.52 2.36
C LEU A 72 14.40 -1.49 1.19
N SER A 73 13.26 -1.69 0.52
CA SER A 73 13.11 -2.70 -0.53
C SER A 73 14.01 -2.44 -1.73
N GLU A 74 14.21 -1.18 -2.12
CA GLU A 74 15.14 -0.80 -3.18
C GLU A 74 16.55 -1.36 -2.92
N ASN A 75 17.08 -1.13 -1.72
CA ASN A 75 18.43 -1.59 -1.36
C ASN A 75 18.52 -3.12 -1.27
N SER A 76 17.49 -3.79 -0.75
CA SER A 76 17.46 -5.25 -0.63
C SER A 76 17.25 -5.95 -1.97
N GLN A 77 16.76 -5.24 -2.98
CA GLN A 77 16.45 -5.75 -4.33
C GLN A 77 17.47 -5.30 -5.40
N GLY A 78 18.71 -5.03 -5.00
CA GLY A 78 19.79 -4.68 -5.94
C GLY A 78 19.68 -3.28 -6.54
N GLY A 79 19.13 -2.33 -5.80
CA GLY A 79 19.02 -0.92 -6.21
C GLY A 79 17.78 -0.60 -7.06
N ASN A 80 16.78 -1.49 -7.06
CA ASN A 80 15.54 -1.29 -7.82
C ASN A 80 14.32 -1.61 -6.95
N TYR A 81 13.21 -0.91 -7.20
CA TYR A 81 11.91 -1.33 -6.72
C TYR A 81 11.27 -2.35 -7.66
N PHE A 82 10.56 -3.31 -7.09
CA PHE A 82 9.69 -4.26 -7.77
C PHE A 82 8.38 -4.30 -6.98
N LEU A 83 7.52 -3.32 -7.23
CA LEU A 83 6.28 -3.13 -6.50
C LEU A 83 5.08 -3.60 -7.33
N MET A 84 3.90 -3.65 -6.72
CA MET A 84 2.69 -4.33 -7.17
C MET A 84 2.85 -5.87 -7.06
N HIS A 85 1.77 -6.62 -7.36
CA HIS A 85 1.75 -8.09 -7.25
C HIS A 85 2.77 -8.79 -8.17
N ASP A 86 3.09 -8.19 -9.30
CA ASP A 86 3.97 -8.74 -10.35
C ASP A 86 5.30 -7.99 -10.48
N GLY A 87 5.57 -7.02 -9.61
CA GLY A 87 6.81 -6.28 -9.60
C GLY A 87 6.96 -5.26 -10.73
N ARG A 88 5.87 -4.91 -11.44
CA ARG A 88 5.93 -4.01 -12.60
C ARG A 88 6.32 -2.57 -12.28
N ALA A 89 5.95 -2.06 -11.12
CA ALA A 89 6.27 -0.69 -10.71
C ALA A 89 7.71 -0.59 -10.19
N ARG A 90 8.46 0.36 -10.73
CA ARG A 90 9.88 0.60 -10.45
C ARG A 90 10.13 1.76 -9.50
N SER A 91 9.05 2.37 -9.00
CA SER A 91 9.10 3.40 -7.97
C SER A 91 7.82 3.39 -7.15
N ILE A 92 7.86 3.99 -5.95
CA ILE A 92 6.66 4.17 -5.12
C ILE A 92 5.64 5.05 -5.84
N GLU A 93 6.08 6.08 -6.54
CA GLU A 93 5.20 6.95 -7.32
C GLU A 93 4.50 6.15 -8.43
N GLU A 94 5.24 5.36 -9.19
CA GLU A 94 4.68 4.52 -10.25
C GLU A 94 3.65 3.54 -9.69
N ALA A 95 3.92 2.92 -8.54
CA ALA A 95 2.96 2.06 -7.88
C ALA A 95 1.66 2.80 -7.52
N ILE A 96 1.74 4.04 -7.00
CA ILE A 96 0.56 4.86 -6.71
C ILE A 96 -0.24 5.17 -7.99
N ILE A 97 0.44 5.50 -9.09
CA ILE A 97 -0.20 5.82 -10.37
C ILE A 97 -0.89 4.59 -10.98
N MET A 98 -0.39 3.38 -10.71
CA MET A 98 -1.01 2.14 -11.18
C MET A 98 -2.27 1.73 -10.39
N HIS A 99 -2.54 2.33 -9.24
CA HIS A 99 -3.77 2.07 -8.48
C HIS A 99 -5.01 2.37 -9.33
N GLY A 100 -5.99 1.48 -9.28
CA GLY A 100 -7.27 1.60 -10.01
C GLY A 100 -8.44 1.13 -9.14
N GLY A 101 -9.57 0.80 -9.76
CA GLY A 101 -10.74 0.28 -9.06
C GLY A 101 -11.14 1.11 -7.84
N GLU A 102 -11.21 0.49 -6.67
CA GLU A 102 -11.55 1.15 -5.40
C GLU A 102 -10.57 2.28 -5.03
N ALA A 103 -9.31 2.21 -5.46
CA ALA A 103 -8.27 3.19 -5.14
C ALA A 103 -8.19 4.37 -6.14
N ILE A 104 -9.03 4.42 -7.16
CA ILE A 104 -8.95 5.42 -8.25
C ILE A 104 -9.01 6.86 -7.74
N ASN A 105 -9.84 7.13 -6.73
CA ASN A 105 -9.98 8.47 -6.16
C ASN A 105 -8.71 8.92 -5.43
N SER A 106 -8.06 8.02 -4.70
CA SER A 106 -6.78 8.29 -4.01
C SER A 106 -5.65 8.55 -5.01
N LYS A 107 -5.58 7.77 -6.10
CA LYS A 107 -4.66 8.01 -7.21
C LYS A 107 -4.87 9.39 -7.81
N ASN A 108 -6.10 9.73 -8.19
CA ASN A 108 -6.41 11.02 -8.81
C ASN A 108 -6.08 12.19 -7.87
N ALA A 109 -6.37 12.03 -6.58
CA ALA A 109 -5.99 13.03 -5.58
C ALA A 109 -4.47 13.19 -5.48
N PHE A 110 -3.70 12.10 -5.52
CA PHE A 110 -2.23 12.14 -5.56
C PHE A 110 -1.72 12.90 -6.81
N GLN A 111 -2.26 12.59 -7.99
CA GLN A 111 -1.85 13.23 -9.24
C GLN A 111 -2.08 14.76 -9.22
N ASN A 112 -3.10 15.21 -8.49
CA ASN A 112 -3.46 16.63 -8.35
C ASN A 112 -2.68 17.36 -7.24
N LEU A 113 -1.83 16.67 -6.47
CA LEU A 113 -0.96 17.33 -5.48
C LEU A 113 0.10 18.20 -6.17
N SER A 114 0.55 19.26 -5.47
CA SER A 114 1.75 20.00 -5.85
C SER A 114 2.98 19.06 -5.80
N GLU A 115 4.02 19.36 -6.57
CA GLU A 115 5.28 18.59 -6.53
C GLU A 115 5.90 18.55 -5.13
N THR A 116 5.77 19.65 -4.36
CA THR A 116 6.22 19.69 -2.97
C THR A 116 5.47 18.69 -2.09
N ASP A 117 4.16 18.58 -2.26
CA ASP A 117 3.32 17.66 -1.50
C ASP A 117 3.52 16.22 -1.93
N LYS A 118 3.66 15.94 -3.24
CA LYS A 118 4.03 14.60 -3.75
C LYS A 118 5.34 14.14 -3.11
N ASN A 119 6.38 14.99 -3.16
CA ASN A 119 7.68 14.67 -2.57
C ASN A 119 7.59 14.44 -1.05
N ALA A 120 6.79 15.23 -0.33
CA ALA A 120 6.57 15.06 1.10
C ALA A 120 5.85 13.74 1.41
N LEU A 121 4.88 13.34 0.57
CA LEU A 121 4.17 12.08 0.70
C LEU A 121 5.08 10.89 0.41
N LEU A 122 5.81 10.91 -0.70
CA LEU A 122 6.77 9.85 -1.07
C LEU A 122 7.85 9.67 -0.01
N LYS A 123 8.39 10.78 0.54
CA LYS A 123 9.36 10.74 1.64
C LYS A 123 8.76 10.08 2.89
N PHE A 124 7.50 10.36 3.20
CA PHE A 124 6.80 9.69 4.31
C PHE A 124 6.68 8.18 4.06
N ILE A 125 6.21 7.76 2.87
CA ILE A 125 6.08 6.33 2.54
C ILE A 125 7.44 5.62 2.61
N LYS A 126 8.51 6.25 2.11
CA LYS A 126 9.88 5.71 2.24
C LYS A 126 10.39 5.60 3.68
N SER A 127 9.76 6.26 4.63
CA SER A 127 10.13 6.21 6.05
C SER A 127 9.39 5.14 6.84
N LEU A 128 8.46 4.43 6.22
CA LEU A 128 7.72 3.32 6.82
C LEU A 128 8.56 2.05 6.77
#